data_8c1ba0f515a589841f7461c43aad2a8d
#
_entry.id   8c1ba0f515a589841f7461c43aad2a8d
#
_cell.length_a   1.000
_cell.length_b   1.000
_cell.length_c   1.000
_cell.angle_alpha   90.00
_cell.angle_beta   90.00
_cell.angle_gamma   90.00
#
_symmetry.space_group_name_H-M   'P 1'
#
loop_
_entity.id
_entity.type
_entity.pdbx_description
1 polymer ?
#
loop_
_entity_poly.entity_id
_entity_poly.type
_entity_poly.pdbx_seq_one_letter_code
_entity_poly.pdbx_strand_id
1 'polypeptide(L)'
;CENLIPYAHKRDDPVHELPPSLYRALDEFIIARAIRNLRGQTGKHCSMMVNASRFVRVQKAVRDFLSLREKKIREAVRANYAMPEEVSSRNTYMRGLKQAFDAEYVDAGFTWAEVKAALNGVFEHLHLYVINSKSDEVLDYTWYEKEGVGLTSIAVGGLSLSRGLTIEGLTVSYMYRNTKMYDTLMQMASRISVASISRAIRSIGTLILPKLQKNSSNRPSR
;
A
#
# COMPACT_ATOMS: atom_id res chain seq x y z
N CYS A 1 -19.86 3.17 -5.22
CA CYS A 1 -18.85 2.57 -4.29
C CYS A 1 -19.31 2.60 -2.82
N GLU A 2 -20.21 3.52 -2.45
CA GLU A 2 -20.67 3.71 -1.05
C GLU A 2 -21.50 2.54 -0.49
N ASN A 3 -22.02 1.67 -1.35
CA ASN A 3 -22.93 0.59 -0.94
C ASN A 3 -22.23 -0.72 -0.55
N LEU A 4 -20.94 -0.90 -0.83
CA LEU A 4 -20.22 -2.16 -0.58
C LEU A 4 -19.90 -2.34 0.91
N ILE A 5 -19.53 -1.26 1.60
CA ILE A 5 -19.47 -1.17 3.05
C ILE A 5 -20.19 0.10 3.45
N PRO A 6 -21.49 0.06 3.80
CA PRO A 6 -22.27 1.27 4.08
C PRO A 6 -21.61 2.13 5.15
N TYR A 7 -21.69 3.45 5.01
CA TYR A 7 -21.10 4.38 5.99
C TYR A 7 -21.62 4.14 7.42
N ALA A 8 -22.91 3.79 7.54
CA ALA A 8 -23.57 3.47 8.81
C ALA A 8 -23.57 1.96 9.13
N HIS A 9 -22.63 1.18 8.53
CA HIS A 9 -22.57 -0.26 8.77
C HIS A 9 -22.46 -0.57 10.27
N LYS A 10 -23.14 -1.65 10.67
CA LYS A 10 -23.12 -2.19 12.03
C LYS A 10 -22.01 -3.24 12.18
N ARG A 11 -21.79 -3.68 13.41
CA ARG A 11 -20.78 -4.69 13.77
C ARG A 11 -20.92 -5.99 12.99
N ASP A 12 -22.16 -6.40 12.74
CA ASP A 12 -22.50 -7.71 12.17
C ASP A 12 -22.90 -7.65 10.68
N ASP A 13 -22.86 -6.46 10.07
CA ASP A 13 -23.10 -6.32 8.65
C ASP A 13 -22.05 -7.08 7.85
N PRO A 14 -22.44 -7.96 6.93
CA PRO A 14 -21.50 -8.72 6.13
C PRO A 14 -20.79 -7.81 5.11
N VAL A 15 -19.51 -8.05 4.91
CA VAL A 15 -18.75 -7.49 3.80
C VAL A 15 -18.75 -8.52 2.68
N HIS A 16 -19.37 -8.20 1.55
CA HIS A 16 -19.49 -9.10 0.41
C HIS A 16 -18.39 -8.85 -0.63
N GLU A 17 -17.94 -7.62 -0.75
CA GLU A 17 -16.94 -7.19 -1.72
C GLU A 17 -16.23 -5.92 -1.21
N LEU A 18 -15.02 -5.67 -1.70
CA LEU A 18 -14.29 -4.43 -1.42
C LEU A 18 -14.49 -3.40 -2.54
N PRO A 19 -14.43 -2.11 -2.22
CA PRO A 19 -14.48 -1.06 -3.22
C PRO A 19 -13.37 -1.24 -4.28
N PRO A 20 -13.66 -1.05 -5.58
CA PRO A 20 -12.65 -1.09 -6.63
C PRO A 20 -11.47 -0.15 -6.38
N SER A 21 -11.70 0.98 -5.72
CA SER A 21 -10.66 1.93 -5.31
C SER A 21 -9.66 1.33 -4.30
N LEU A 22 -10.09 0.41 -3.43
CA LEU A 22 -9.20 -0.28 -2.50
C LEU A 22 -8.34 -1.33 -3.22
N TYR A 23 -8.89 -2.03 -4.20
CA TYR A 23 -8.10 -2.93 -5.05
C TYR A 23 -7.07 -2.17 -5.87
N ARG A 24 -7.44 -1.00 -6.41
CA ARG A 24 -6.50 -0.11 -7.09
C ARG A 24 -5.39 0.38 -6.15
N ALA A 25 -5.71 0.78 -4.93
CA ALA A 25 -4.72 1.19 -3.94
C ALA A 25 -3.73 0.05 -3.60
N LEU A 26 -4.20 -1.20 -3.59
CA LEU A 26 -3.32 -2.37 -3.46
C LEU A 26 -2.39 -2.52 -4.67
N ASP A 27 -2.91 -2.39 -5.89
CA ASP A 27 -2.11 -2.45 -7.11
C ASP A 27 -1.03 -1.33 -7.11
N GLU A 28 -1.39 -0.11 -6.72
CA GLU A 28 -0.48 1.04 -6.55
C GLU A 28 0.61 0.77 -5.49
N PHE A 29 0.25 0.15 -4.37
CA PHE A 29 1.19 -0.22 -3.31
C PHE A 29 2.22 -1.25 -3.79
N ILE A 30 1.79 -2.27 -4.54
CA ILE A 30 2.67 -3.29 -5.13
C ILE A 30 3.65 -2.64 -6.10
N ILE A 31 3.19 -1.73 -6.96
CA ILE A 31 4.07 -0.97 -7.89
C ILE A 31 5.05 -0.09 -7.11
N ALA A 32 4.59 0.62 -6.08
CA ALA A 32 5.47 1.44 -5.24
C ALA A 32 6.60 0.62 -4.60
N ARG A 33 6.30 -0.59 -4.11
CA ARG A 33 7.30 -1.50 -3.55
C ARG A 33 8.30 -1.97 -4.61
N ALA A 34 7.83 -2.34 -5.80
CA ALA A 34 8.71 -2.73 -6.91
C ALA A 34 9.69 -1.60 -7.28
N ILE A 35 9.20 -0.38 -7.39
CA ILE A 35 10.03 0.81 -7.67
C ILE A 35 11.03 1.06 -6.55
N ARG A 36 10.65 0.87 -5.26
CA ARG A 36 11.58 1.01 -4.13
C ARG A 36 12.67 -0.07 -4.18
N ASN A 37 12.34 -1.28 -4.58
CA ASN A 37 13.33 -2.35 -4.79
C ASN A 37 14.33 -1.97 -5.89
N LEU A 38 13.88 -1.44 -7.03
CA LEU A 38 14.73 -0.94 -8.11
C LEU A 38 15.64 0.21 -7.69
N ARG A 39 15.22 1.00 -6.69
CA ARG A 39 16.04 2.06 -6.07
C ARG A 39 17.04 1.55 -5.03
N GLY A 40 17.22 0.24 -4.89
CA GLY A 40 18.10 -0.36 -3.89
C GLY A 40 17.58 -0.28 -2.45
N GLN A 41 16.27 -0.07 -2.25
CA GLN A 41 15.66 0.05 -0.93
C GLN A 41 15.03 -1.26 -0.44
N THR A 42 15.58 -2.40 -0.81
CA THR A 42 15.08 -3.73 -0.41
C THR A 42 15.09 -3.92 1.10
N GLY A 43 16.11 -3.41 1.80
CA GLY A 43 16.21 -3.44 3.27
C GLY A 43 15.37 -2.38 4.00
N LYS A 44 14.59 -1.54 3.29
CA LYS A 44 13.72 -0.55 3.93
C LYS A 44 12.28 -1.05 4.01
N HIS A 45 11.63 -0.83 5.17
CA HIS A 45 10.22 -1.16 5.34
C HIS A 45 9.34 -0.39 4.36
N CYS A 46 8.26 -1.04 3.91
CA CYS A 46 7.28 -0.46 3.00
C CYS A 46 5.89 -0.86 3.45
N SER A 47 5.06 0.10 3.82
CA SER A 47 3.78 -0.20 4.45
C SER A 47 2.61 0.49 3.74
N MET A 48 1.49 -0.23 3.71
CA MET A 48 0.18 0.29 3.34
C MET A 48 -0.73 0.28 4.57
N MET A 49 -1.44 1.36 4.79
CA MET A 49 -2.45 1.47 5.84
C MET A 49 -3.84 1.48 5.24
N VAL A 50 -4.75 0.64 5.76
CA VAL A 50 -6.16 0.59 5.36
C VAL A 50 -7.04 0.87 6.57
N ASN A 51 -7.61 2.06 6.63
CA ASN A 51 -8.57 2.44 7.66
C ASN A 51 -10.00 2.26 7.12
N ALA A 52 -10.60 1.10 7.36
CA ALA A 52 -11.89 0.73 6.78
C ALA A 52 -13.05 0.81 7.76
N SER A 53 -12.88 0.43 9.02
CA SER A 53 -13.95 0.34 10.00
C SER A 53 -13.44 0.37 11.44
N ARG A 54 -14.33 0.78 12.37
CA ARG A 54 -14.09 0.64 13.82
C ARG A 54 -14.35 -0.79 14.33
N PHE A 55 -15.04 -1.62 13.56
CA PHE A 55 -15.44 -2.97 13.98
C PHE A 55 -14.43 -4.02 13.53
N VAL A 56 -13.90 -4.79 14.47
CA VAL A 56 -12.88 -5.81 14.26
C VAL A 56 -13.32 -6.87 13.25
N ARG A 57 -14.60 -7.28 13.27
CA ARG A 57 -15.14 -8.25 12.31
C ARG A 57 -15.03 -7.76 10.87
N VAL A 58 -15.37 -6.48 10.64
CA VAL A 58 -15.24 -5.85 9.31
C VAL A 58 -13.77 -5.71 8.92
N GLN A 59 -12.88 -5.34 9.85
CA GLN A 59 -11.44 -5.27 9.60
C GLN A 59 -10.89 -6.63 9.16
N LYS A 60 -11.26 -7.72 9.83
CA LYS A 60 -10.87 -9.09 9.47
C LYS A 60 -11.39 -9.46 8.07
N ALA A 61 -12.66 -9.19 7.77
CA ALA A 61 -13.22 -9.44 6.44
C ALA A 61 -12.48 -8.66 5.34
N VAL A 62 -12.18 -7.38 5.57
CA VAL A 62 -11.38 -6.56 4.64
C VAL A 62 -9.99 -7.17 4.43
N ARG A 63 -9.30 -7.58 5.51
CA ARG A 63 -7.99 -8.25 5.43
C ARG A 63 -8.09 -9.53 4.61
N ASP A 64 -9.13 -10.35 4.80
CA ASP A 64 -9.29 -11.62 4.11
C ASP A 64 -9.52 -11.43 2.60
N PHE A 65 -10.35 -10.46 2.20
CA PHE A 65 -10.53 -10.09 0.80
C PHE A 65 -9.23 -9.55 0.17
N LEU A 66 -8.48 -8.70 0.89
CA LEU A 66 -7.19 -8.20 0.40
C LEU A 66 -6.16 -9.33 0.26
N SER A 67 -6.14 -10.26 1.21
CA SER A 67 -5.26 -11.45 1.16
C SER A 67 -5.57 -12.33 -0.05
N LEU A 68 -6.87 -12.56 -0.33
CA LEU A 68 -7.28 -13.31 -1.51
C LEU A 68 -6.87 -12.60 -2.81
N ARG A 69 -7.05 -11.28 -2.88
CA ARG A 69 -6.64 -10.48 -4.04
C ARG A 69 -5.12 -10.49 -4.21
N GLU A 70 -4.37 -10.31 -3.14
CA GLU A 70 -2.90 -10.34 -3.13
C GLU A 70 -2.38 -11.69 -3.64
N LYS A 71 -2.94 -12.80 -3.16
CA LYS A 71 -2.57 -14.15 -3.62
C LYS A 71 -2.77 -14.30 -5.13
N LYS A 72 -3.90 -13.85 -5.67
CA LYS A 72 -4.18 -13.89 -7.11
C LYS A 72 -3.20 -13.01 -7.92
N ILE A 73 -2.84 -11.83 -7.40
CA ILE A 73 -1.84 -10.96 -8.04
C ILE A 73 -0.47 -11.65 -8.00
N ARG A 74 -0.07 -12.22 -6.88
CA ARG A 74 1.21 -12.95 -6.72
C ARG A 74 1.31 -14.11 -7.73
N GLU A 75 0.27 -14.91 -7.88
CA GLU A 75 0.20 -15.99 -8.86
C GLU A 75 0.31 -15.46 -10.30
N ALA A 76 -0.42 -14.39 -10.62
CA ALA A 76 -0.35 -13.75 -11.92
C ALA A 76 1.03 -13.19 -12.23
N VAL A 77 1.67 -12.53 -11.25
CA VAL A 77 3.04 -12.01 -11.39
C VAL A 77 4.02 -13.15 -11.63
N ARG A 78 4.00 -14.20 -10.80
CA ARG A 78 4.90 -15.36 -10.96
C ARG A 78 4.82 -15.98 -12.35
N ALA A 79 3.62 -16.04 -12.93
CA ALA A 79 3.41 -16.60 -14.27
C ALA A 79 3.80 -15.64 -15.41
N ASN A 80 3.86 -14.32 -15.18
CA ASN A 80 3.90 -13.34 -16.26
C ASN A 80 5.04 -12.30 -16.18
N TYR A 81 5.77 -12.17 -15.05
CA TYR A 81 6.76 -11.10 -14.86
C TYR A 81 7.88 -11.10 -15.91
N ALA A 82 8.27 -12.27 -16.42
CA ALA A 82 9.29 -12.45 -17.44
C ALA A 82 8.72 -12.60 -18.87
N MET A 83 7.39 -12.62 -19.03
CA MET A 83 6.75 -12.81 -20.34
C MET A 83 6.75 -11.51 -21.16
N PRO A 84 6.74 -11.61 -22.51
CA PRO A 84 6.50 -10.46 -23.37
C PRO A 84 5.21 -9.73 -22.98
N GLU A 85 5.15 -8.41 -23.29
CA GLU A 85 4.01 -7.58 -22.88
C GLU A 85 2.69 -8.04 -23.53
N GLU A 86 2.73 -8.51 -24.79
CA GLU A 86 1.57 -9.01 -25.52
C GLU A 86 0.92 -10.23 -24.85
N VAL A 87 1.73 -11.00 -24.11
CA VAL A 87 1.26 -12.17 -23.35
C VAL A 87 0.80 -11.74 -21.97
N SER A 88 1.63 -10.99 -21.25
CA SER A 88 1.35 -10.57 -19.87
C SER A 88 0.12 -9.68 -19.76
N SER A 89 -0.13 -8.81 -20.75
CA SER A 89 -1.30 -7.92 -20.78
C SER A 89 -2.66 -8.63 -20.94
N ARG A 90 -2.66 -9.90 -21.32
CA ARG A 90 -3.90 -10.72 -21.36
C ARG A 90 -4.40 -11.06 -19.97
N ASN A 91 -3.51 -11.12 -18.98
CA ASN A 91 -3.87 -11.37 -17.59
C ASN A 91 -4.48 -10.10 -16.97
N THR A 92 -5.65 -10.22 -16.37
CA THR A 92 -6.40 -9.09 -15.79
C THR A 92 -5.64 -8.41 -14.63
N TYR A 93 -4.92 -9.19 -13.81
CA TYR A 93 -4.15 -8.64 -12.69
C TYR A 93 -2.90 -7.89 -13.17
N MET A 94 -2.19 -8.44 -14.17
CA MET A 94 -1.05 -7.75 -14.77
C MET A 94 -1.48 -6.44 -15.45
N ARG A 95 -2.64 -6.45 -16.09
CA ARG A 95 -3.24 -5.25 -16.69
C ARG A 95 -3.59 -4.20 -15.63
N GLY A 96 -4.14 -4.61 -14.47
CA GLY A 96 -4.40 -3.72 -13.34
C GLY A 96 -3.14 -3.07 -12.80
N LEU A 97 -2.07 -3.85 -12.62
CA LEU A 97 -0.77 -3.33 -12.20
C LEU A 97 -0.20 -2.33 -13.21
N LYS A 98 -0.30 -2.64 -14.51
CA LYS A 98 0.14 -1.71 -15.56
C LYS A 98 -0.66 -0.41 -15.55
N GLN A 99 -1.98 -0.48 -15.40
CA GLN A 99 -2.83 0.70 -15.27
C GLN A 99 -2.47 1.56 -14.05
N ALA A 100 -2.14 0.94 -12.92
CA ALA A 100 -1.67 1.65 -11.74
C ALA A 100 -0.32 2.34 -11.99
N PHE A 101 0.60 1.68 -12.68
CA PHE A 101 1.89 2.25 -13.09
C PHE A 101 1.69 3.44 -14.02
N ASP A 102 0.91 3.29 -15.10
CA ASP A 102 0.67 4.32 -16.10
C ASP A 102 -0.02 5.57 -15.50
N ALA A 103 -0.87 5.37 -14.49
CA ALA A 103 -1.59 6.48 -13.85
C ALA A 103 -0.73 7.29 -12.86
N GLU A 104 0.15 6.63 -12.09
CA GLU A 104 0.77 7.26 -10.92
C GLU A 104 2.31 7.25 -10.95
N TYR A 105 2.95 6.40 -11.76
CA TYR A 105 4.38 6.14 -11.63
C TYR A 105 5.19 6.30 -12.93
N VAL A 106 4.61 6.83 -14.01
CA VAL A 106 5.30 7.06 -15.29
C VAL A 106 6.58 7.90 -15.12
N ASP A 107 6.51 8.93 -14.25
CA ASP A 107 7.69 9.79 -13.98
C ASP A 107 8.59 9.24 -12.86
N ALA A 108 8.45 7.98 -12.45
CA ALA A 108 9.25 7.42 -11.35
C ALA A 108 10.72 7.16 -11.73
N GLY A 109 11.05 7.31 -13.04
CA GLY A 109 12.39 7.13 -13.58
C GLY A 109 12.69 5.68 -13.98
N PHE A 110 11.68 4.83 -14.12
CA PHE A 110 11.76 3.45 -14.58
C PHE A 110 10.70 3.18 -15.62
N THR A 111 11.02 2.30 -16.57
CA THR A 111 10.07 1.78 -17.55
C THR A 111 9.15 0.73 -16.95
N TRP A 112 8.00 0.50 -17.56
CA TRP A 112 7.13 -0.61 -17.16
C TRP A 112 7.84 -1.97 -17.22
N ALA A 113 8.68 -2.20 -18.21
CA ALA A 113 9.42 -3.46 -18.36
C ALA A 113 10.33 -3.73 -17.14
N GLU A 114 11.05 -2.71 -16.65
CA GLU A 114 11.90 -2.81 -15.46
C GLU A 114 11.06 -3.06 -14.21
N VAL A 115 9.96 -2.32 -14.05
CA VAL A 115 9.06 -2.49 -12.90
C VAL A 115 8.42 -3.87 -12.93
N LYS A 116 7.94 -4.35 -14.09
CA LYS A 116 7.36 -5.68 -14.26
C LYS A 116 8.34 -6.78 -13.85
N ALA A 117 9.60 -6.69 -14.28
CA ALA A 117 10.65 -7.65 -13.90
C ALA A 117 10.90 -7.67 -12.38
N ALA A 118 10.79 -6.52 -11.71
CA ALA A 118 10.99 -6.41 -10.26
C ALA A 118 9.77 -6.85 -9.42
N LEU A 119 8.59 -7.04 -10.02
CA LEU A 119 7.37 -7.40 -9.28
C LEU A 119 7.50 -8.69 -8.48
N ASN A 120 8.24 -9.68 -8.97
CA ASN A 120 8.35 -10.98 -8.29
C ASN A 120 8.94 -10.86 -6.88
N GLY A 121 9.91 -9.98 -6.67
CA GLY A 121 10.53 -9.73 -5.37
C GLY A 121 9.67 -8.96 -4.36
N VAL A 122 8.52 -8.41 -4.78
CA VAL A 122 7.64 -7.63 -3.89
C VAL A 122 7.00 -8.48 -2.81
N PHE A 123 6.72 -9.75 -3.12
CA PHE A 123 5.92 -10.64 -2.28
C PHE A 123 6.74 -11.46 -1.28
N GLU A 124 8.04 -11.31 -1.27
CA GLU A 124 8.95 -12.13 -0.46
C GLU A 124 8.68 -11.97 1.03
N HIS A 125 8.50 -10.73 1.48
CA HIS A 125 8.21 -10.37 2.87
C HIS A 125 6.93 -9.55 3.00
N LEU A 126 5.91 -9.86 2.17
CA LEU A 126 4.62 -9.17 2.23
C LEU A 126 3.67 -9.89 3.17
N HIS A 127 3.21 -9.18 4.20
CA HIS A 127 2.29 -9.68 5.22
C HIS A 127 1.11 -8.72 5.44
N LEU A 128 -0.06 -9.31 5.74
CA LEU A 128 -1.27 -8.57 6.06
C LEU A 128 -1.60 -8.73 7.55
N TYR A 129 -1.82 -7.60 8.21
CA TYR A 129 -2.11 -7.53 9.64
C TYR A 129 -3.47 -6.89 9.91
N VAL A 130 -4.18 -7.36 10.95
CA VAL A 130 -5.32 -6.65 11.52
C VAL A 130 -4.88 -6.01 12.82
N ILE A 131 -4.82 -4.70 12.85
CA ILE A 131 -4.32 -3.94 13.98
C ILE A 131 -5.46 -3.19 14.68
N ASN A 132 -5.69 -3.54 15.91
CA ASN A 132 -6.68 -2.89 16.78
C ASN A 132 -6.21 -2.95 18.23
N SER A 133 -6.93 -2.27 19.14
CA SER A 133 -6.58 -2.20 20.57
C SER A 133 -6.64 -3.55 21.31
N LYS A 134 -7.13 -4.61 20.68
CA LYS A 134 -7.30 -5.96 21.23
C LYS A 134 -6.56 -7.02 20.40
N SER A 135 -5.81 -6.63 19.37
CA SER A 135 -5.05 -7.58 18.57
C SER A 135 -3.71 -7.86 19.24
N ASP A 136 -3.33 -9.13 19.26
CA ASP A 136 -1.98 -9.56 19.61
C ASP A 136 -1.02 -9.40 18.43
N GLU A 137 -1.53 -9.04 17.24
CA GLU A 137 -0.74 -8.78 16.05
C GLU A 137 -0.01 -7.45 16.20
N VAL A 138 1.31 -7.50 16.29
CA VAL A 138 2.20 -6.35 16.36
C VAL A 138 3.05 -6.33 15.09
N LEU A 139 3.29 -5.14 14.54
CA LEU A 139 4.28 -4.95 13.49
C LEU A 139 5.67 -5.02 14.13
N ASP A 140 6.25 -6.22 14.18
CA ASP A 140 7.61 -6.40 14.69
C ASP A 140 8.62 -6.20 13.54
N TYR A 141 9.31 -5.09 13.58
CA TYR A 141 10.34 -4.74 12.62
C TYR A 141 11.72 -5.30 13.00
N THR A 142 11.90 -5.70 14.26
CA THR A 142 13.22 -6.04 14.85
C THR A 142 13.90 -7.19 14.14
N TRP A 143 13.15 -8.23 13.78
CA TRP A 143 13.70 -9.35 13.05
C TRP A 143 14.16 -8.95 11.65
N TYR A 144 13.32 -8.17 10.92
CA TYR A 144 13.63 -7.72 9.57
C TYR A 144 14.85 -6.80 9.52
N GLU A 145 15.00 -5.93 10.53
CA GLU A 145 16.18 -5.06 10.65
C GLU A 145 17.47 -5.85 10.88
N LYS A 146 17.42 -6.89 11.73
CA LYS A 146 18.57 -7.76 11.99
C LYS A 146 19.02 -8.52 10.75
N GLU A 147 18.07 -8.99 9.94
CA GLU A 147 18.36 -9.71 8.69
C GLU A 147 18.71 -8.76 7.53
N GLY A 148 18.62 -7.44 7.71
CA GLY A 148 18.89 -6.44 6.67
C GLY A 148 17.86 -6.43 5.55
N VAL A 149 16.66 -6.99 5.78
CA VAL A 149 15.55 -7.05 4.82
C VAL A 149 14.41 -6.13 5.24
N GLY A 150 13.64 -5.63 4.28
CA GLY A 150 12.53 -4.73 4.56
C GLY A 150 11.19 -5.47 4.66
N LEU A 151 10.50 -5.34 5.80
CA LEU A 151 9.10 -5.77 5.92
C LEU A 151 8.23 -5.01 4.91
N THR A 152 7.45 -5.73 4.12
CA THR A 152 6.35 -5.17 3.31
C THR A 152 5.05 -5.50 4.01
N SER A 153 4.32 -4.49 4.49
CA SER A 153 3.14 -4.72 5.33
C SER A 153 1.89 -4.02 4.83
N ILE A 154 0.74 -4.68 4.98
CA ILE A 154 -0.57 -4.09 4.79
C ILE A 154 -1.29 -4.15 6.14
N ALA A 155 -1.43 -3.01 6.79
CA ALA A 155 -2.07 -2.88 8.10
C ALA A 155 -3.54 -2.46 7.94
N VAL A 156 -4.46 -3.36 8.25
CA VAL A 156 -5.91 -3.09 8.23
C VAL A 156 -6.37 -2.79 9.64
N GLY A 157 -7.08 -1.69 9.83
CA GLY A 157 -7.59 -1.35 11.16
C GLY A 157 -8.60 -0.21 11.16
N GLY A 158 -8.81 0.34 12.35
CA GLY A 158 -9.69 1.46 12.60
C GLY A 158 -8.93 2.68 13.12
N LEU A 159 -9.58 3.46 13.98
CA LEU A 159 -9.00 4.66 14.59
C LEU A 159 -7.75 4.39 15.43
N SER A 160 -7.57 3.16 15.91
CA SER A 160 -6.37 2.76 16.66
C SER A 160 -5.09 2.79 15.83
N LEU A 161 -5.18 2.64 14.49
CA LEU A 161 -4.03 2.82 13.59
C LEU A 161 -3.47 4.24 13.62
N SER A 162 -4.31 5.23 13.97
CA SER A 162 -3.90 6.64 14.06
C SER A 162 -3.36 7.03 15.43
N ARG A 163 -3.51 6.19 16.44
CA ARG A 163 -3.17 6.50 17.83
C ARG A 163 -2.12 5.53 18.38
N GLY A 164 -0.87 5.97 18.41
CA GLY A 164 0.18 5.25 19.16
C GLY A 164 0.90 4.13 18.42
N LEU A 165 0.54 3.80 17.18
CA LEU A 165 1.27 2.83 16.36
C LEU A 165 2.20 3.56 15.39
N THR A 166 3.47 3.22 15.42
CA THR A 166 4.42 3.64 14.39
C THR A 166 4.34 2.67 13.22
N ILE A 167 3.92 3.14 12.05
CA ILE A 167 3.94 2.37 10.81
C ILE A 167 5.14 2.85 9.99
N GLU A 168 6.21 2.06 10.00
CA GLU A 168 7.43 2.42 9.30
C GLU A 168 7.27 2.24 7.78
N GLY A 169 7.88 3.16 7.02
CA GLY A 169 7.87 3.10 5.56
C GLY A 169 6.47 3.28 4.96
N LEU A 170 5.55 3.97 5.64
CA LEU A 170 4.19 4.20 5.13
C LEU A 170 4.24 4.86 3.74
N THR A 171 3.73 4.15 2.74
CA THR A 171 3.79 4.52 1.32
C THR A 171 2.42 4.81 0.76
N VAL A 172 1.42 4.01 1.11
CA VAL A 172 0.03 4.17 0.69
C VAL A 172 -0.88 4.19 1.92
N SER A 173 -1.82 5.12 1.96
CA SER A 173 -2.83 5.21 3.01
C SER A 173 -4.21 5.26 2.36
N TYR A 174 -5.02 4.25 2.65
CA TYR A 174 -6.39 4.17 2.18
C TYR A 174 -7.36 4.46 3.33
N MET A 175 -8.19 5.49 3.15
CA MET A 175 -9.17 5.93 4.14
C MET A 175 -10.57 5.77 3.55
N TYR A 176 -11.35 4.83 4.10
CA TYR A 176 -12.71 4.58 3.63
C TYR A 176 -13.74 5.58 4.14
N ARG A 177 -13.43 6.25 5.26
CA ARG A 177 -14.37 7.17 5.91
C ARG A 177 -14.04 8.62 5.64
N ASN A 178 -15.06 9.36 5.19
CA ASN A 178 -15.08 10.82 5.27
C ASN A 178 -15.39 11.20 6.72
N THR A 179 -14.36 11.35 7.55
CA THR A 179 -14.53 11.85 8.91
C THR A 179 -13.95 13.25 9.02
N LYS A 180 -14.35 13.99 10.07
CA LYS A 180 -13.70 15.20 10.58
C LYS A 180 -12.22 14.95 10.96
N MET A 181 -11.58 13.99 10.31
CA MET A 181 -10.25 13.44 10.57
C MET A 181 -9.15 14.14 9.78
N TYR A 182 -9.40 15.32 9.22
CA TYR A 182 -8.34 16.14 8.64
C TYR A 182 -7.19 16.33 9.64
N ASP A 183 -7.53 16.60 10.92
CA ASP A 183 -6.55 16.73 11.99
C ASP A 183 -5.78 15.43 12.26
N THR A 184 -6.44 14.28 12.14
CA THR A 184 -5.78 12.98 12.31
C THR A 184 -4.89 12.64 11.11
N LEU A 185 -5.28 13.00 9.89
CA LEU A 185 -4.45 12.88 8.70
C LEU A 185 -3.21 13.78 8.81
N MET A 186 -3.36 15.00 9.31
CA MET A 186 -2.23 15.91 9.56
C MET A 186 -1.31 15.42 10.67
N GLN A 187 -1.86 14.83 11.73
CA GLN A 187 -1.07 14.19 12.79
C GLN A 187 -0.30 12.95 12.29
N MET A 188 -0.88 12.18 11.37
CA MET A 188 -0.17 11.08 10.71
C MET A 188 0.89 11.60 9.73
N ALA A 189 0.57 12.62 8.95
CA ALA A 189 1.50 13.25 8.02
C ALA A 189 2.70 13.88 8.75
N SER A 190 2.52 14.42 9.95
CA SER A 190 3.61 14.98 10.75
C SER A 190 4.60 13.93 11.31
N ARG A 191 4.19 12.65 11.36
CA ARG A 191 5.03 11.51 11.74
C ARG A 191 5.75 10.86 10.54
N ILE A 192 5.36 11.22 9.33
CA ILE A 192 6.03 10.85 8.10
C ILE A 192 7.10 11.91 7.86
N SER A 193 8.35 11.48 7.73
CA SER A 193 9.48 12.40 7.46
C SER A 193 9.09 13.45 6.42
N VAL A 194 9.33 14.72 6.75
CA VAL A 194 8.93 15.95 6.02
C VAL A 194 9.39 15.98 4.54
N ALA A 195 10.20 15.05 4.09
CA ALA A 195 10.67 14.93 2.70
C ALA A 195 9.62 14.42 1.70
N SER A 196 8.37 14.16 2.11
CA SER A 196 7.38 13.46 1.28
C SER A 196 6.00 14.14 1.16
N ILE A 197 5.84 15.39 1.58
CA ILE A 197 4.52 16.05 1.58
C ILE A 197 4.42 17.05 0.42
N SER A 198 4.15 16.59 -0.78
CA SER A 198 3.56 17.47 -1.80
C SER A 198 2.88 16.66 -2.91
N ARG A 199 1.60 16.51 -2.78
CA ARG A 199 0.56 16.04 -3.70
C ARG A 199 -0.28 14.89 -3.19
N ALA A 200 -0.94 15.05 -2.07
CA ALA A 200 -1.83 14.03 -1.56
C ALA A 200 -3.17 14.62 -1.13
N ILE A 201 -3.91 15.21 -2.04
CA ILE A 201 -5.36 15.40 -1.89
C ILE A 201 -5.98 15.31 -3.28
N ARG A 202 -6.33 14.12 -3.71
CA ARG A 202 -7.35 13.95 -4.74
C ARG A 202 -8.28 12.83 -4.34
N SER A 203 -9.54 13.21 -4.16
CA SER A 203 -10.70 12.33 -4.11
C SER A 203 -10.79 11.39 -2.92
N ILE A 204 -11.93 11.35 -2.31
CA ILE A 204 -12.42 10.42 -1.30
C ILE A 204 -11.99 8.98 -1.65
N GLY A 205 -11.01 8.45 -0.94
CA GLY A 205 -10.61 7.05 -1.10
C GLY A 205 -9.14 6.73 -0.91
N THR A 206 -8.24 7.35 -1.63
CA THR A 206 -6.83 6.94 -1.63
C THR A 206 -5.90 8.13 -1.44
N LEU A 207 -5.02 8.06 -0.46
CA LEU A 207 -3.92 8.96 -0.25
C LEU A 207 -2.62 8.24 -0.63
N ILE A 208 -2.00 8.62 -1.75
CA ILE A 208 -0.66 8.16 -2.12
C ILE A 208 0.33 9.19 -1.61
N LEU A 209 1.25 8.75 -0.75
CA LEU A 209 2.32 9.62 -0.26
C LEU A 209 3.31 9.92 -1.38
N PRO A 210 3.76 11.17 -1.55
CA PRO A 210 4.46 11.59 -2.74
C PRO A 210 5.83 10.95 -2.94
N LYS A 211 6.22 10.91 -4.20
CA LYS A 211 7.51 10.47 -4.73
C LYS A 211 8.68 11.10 -3.95
N LEU A 212 9.60 10.27 -3.50
CA LEU A 212 10.90 10.69 -3.00
C LEU A 212 11.60 11.57 -4.07
N GLN A 213 11.75 12.86 -3.80
CA GLN A 213 12.50 13.77 -4.63
C GLN A 213 13.95 13.28 -4.75
N LYS A 214 14.49 13.32 -5.98
CA LYS A 214 15.91 13.15 -6.25
C LYS A 214 16.69 14.14 -5.39
N ASN A 215 17.54 13.65 -4.50
CA ASN A 215 18.63 14.46 -3.98
C ASN A 215 19.58 14.78 -5.15
N SER A 216 19.38 15.93 -5.77
CA SER A 216 20.41 16.53 -6.60
C SER A 216 21.53 16.96 -5.64
N SER A 217 22.62 16.21 -5.67
CA SER A 217 23.87 16.57 -5.05
C SER A 217 24.29 17.96 -5.53
N ASN A 218 24.09 18.97 -4.70
CA ASN A 218 24.81 20.24 -4.82
C ASN A 218 26.27 19.98 -4.41
N ARG A 219 27.15 19.82 -5.38
CA ARG A 219 28.58 20.05 -5.17
C ARG A 219 28.79 21.57 -5.13
N PRO A 220 29.39 22.12 -4.10
CA PRO A 220 29.89 23.48 -4.18
C PRO A 220 31.11 23.45 -5.09
N SER A 221 31.03 24.15 -6.22
CA SER A 221 32.19 24.56 -6.97
C SER A 221 32.82 25.77 -6.25
N ARG A 222 34.09 25.72 -6.12
CA ARG A 222 34.97 26.75 -5.63
C ARG A 222 34.70 28.12 -6.27
#